data_9b3a47e7a5c7a38724d552e05d76660e
#
_entry.id   9b3a47e7a5c7a38724d552e05d76660e
#
_cell.length_a   1.000
_cell.length_b   1.000
_cell.length_c   1.000
_cell.angle_alpha   90.00
_cell.angle_beta   90.00
_cell.angle_gamma   90.00
#
_symmetry.space_group_name_H-M   'P 1'
#
loop_
_entity.id
_entity.type
_entity.pdbx_description
1 polymer ?
#
loop_
_entity_poly.entity_id
_entity_poly.type
_entity_poly.pdbx_seq_one_letter_code
_entity_poly.pdbx_strand_id
1 'polypeptide(L)'
;QATGNYVVAAAPVARGSALTPASVTLKRGRLDQLPPRTVLDMNQVQDAVSLRDLVPGQPIQLSMLRQAWRIKAGQRVLVIANGDGFRVNAEGKALNNAAVAQNARVRMISGQVVSGVVDSDGNILINL
;
A
#
# COMPACT_ATOMS: atom_id res chain seq x y z
N GLN A 1 21.27 21.20 4.59
CA GLN A 1 20.40 20.55 5.58
C GLN A 1 19.03 20.36 5.00
N ALA A 2 18.53 19.15 5.02
CA ALA A 2 17.21 18.82 4.51
C ALA A 2 16.16 19.06 5.60
N THR A 3 15.22 19.94 5.31
CA THR A 3 14.07 20.19 6.17
C THR A 3 12.80 19.93 5.37
N GLY A 4 11.82 19.31 5.98
CA GLY A 4 10.56 19.05 5.32
C GLY A 4 9.55 18.43 6.27
N ASN A 5 8.43 17.97 5.70
CA ASN A 5 7.37 17.35 6.47
C ASN A 5 7.58 15.85 6.57
N TYR A 6 7.24 15.29 7.70
CA TYR A 6 7.23 13.84 7.90
C TYR A 6 6.04 13.44 8.75
N VAL A 7 5.65 12.18 8.69
CA VAL A 7 4.44 11.68 9.34
C VAL A 7 4.77 11.21 10.75
N VAL A 8 3.98 11.68 11.72
CA VAL A 8 4.08 11.24 13.11
C VAL A 8 2.71 10.76 13.59
N ALA A 9 2.70 9.96 14.65
CA ALA A 9 1.46 9.59 15.30
C ALA A 9 0.89 10.83 16.01
N ALA A 10 -0.40 11.11 15.82
CA ALA A 10 -1.09 12.21 16.46
C ALA A 10 -1.82 11.73 17.72
N ALA A 11 -2.04 10.43 17.86
CA ALA A 11 -2.76 9.81 18.97
C ALA A 11 -2.17 8.43 19.22
N PRO A 12 -2.45 7.81 20.37
CA PRO A 12 -2.02 6.43 20.61
C PRO A 12 -2.66 5.50 19.59
N VAL A 13 -1.88 4.59 19.03
CA VAL A 13 -2.37 3.58 18.09
C VAL A 13 -1.97 2.21 18.64
N ALA A 14 -2.95 1.36 18.86
CA ALA A 14 -2.69 0.02 19.34
C ALA A 14 -2.20 -0.89 18.24
N ARG A 15 -1.32 -1.83 18.56
CA ARG A 15 -0.87 -2.87 17.64
C ARG A 15 -2.08 -3.58 17.04
N GLY A 16 -2.05 -3.75 15.72
CA GLY A 16 -3.13 -4.41 14.98
C GLY A 16 -4.25 -3.48 14.54
N SER A 17 -4.21 -2.20 14.93
CA SER A 17 -5.21 -1.23 14.53
C SER A 17 -4.85 -0.57 13.22
N ALA A 18 -5.87 -0.22 12.43
CA ALA A 18 -5.68 0.55 11.21
C ALA A 18 -5.42 2.01 11.55
N LEU A 19 -4.54 2.65 10.79
CA LEU A 19 -4.31 4.08 10.91
C LEU A 19 -5.45 4.84 10.24
N THR A 20 -5.96 5.84 10.94
CA THR A 20 -7.02 6.71 10.44
C THR A 20 -6.46 8.11 10.23
N PRO A 21 -7.14 8.99 9.50
CA PRO A 21 -6.69 10.37 9.36
C PRO A 21 -6.51 11.09 10.71
N ALA A 22 -7.26 10.66 11.74
CA ALA A 22 -7.15 11.27 13.07
C ALA A 22 -5.95 10.74 13.87
N SER A 23 -5.37 9.59 13.49
CA SER A 23 -4.28 8.99 14.24
C SER A 23 -2.89 9.43 13.77
N VAL A 24 -2.79 10.16 12.66
CA VAL A 24 -1.51 10.60 12.10
C VAL A 24 -1.58 12.07 11.71
N THR A 25 -0.43 12.73 11.69
CA THR A 25 -0.32 14.12 11.24
C THR A 25 1.07 14.36 10.67
N LEU A 26 1.22 15.46 9.96
CA LEU A 26 2.52 15.90 9.46
C LEU A 26 3.19 16.80 10.48
N LYS A 27 4.48 16.62 10.64
CA LYS A 27 5.33 17.49 11.45
C LYS A 27 6.50 17.96 10.60
N ARG A 28 6.89 19.22 10.76
CA ARG A 28 8.02 19.79 10.02
C ARG A 28 9.27 19.72 10.86
N GLY A 29 10.36 19.27 10.27
CA GLY A 29 11.63 19.17 10.96
C GLY A 29 12.76 18.76 10.02
N ARG A 30 13.89 18.44 10.60
CA ARG A 30 15.08 18.01 9.85
C ARG A 30 14.92 16.55 9.44
N LEU A 31 14.93 16.31 8.13
CA LEU A 31 14.76 14.97 7.59
C LEU A 31 15.99 14.11 7.78
N ASP A 32 17.18 14.72 7.86
CA ASP A 32 18.44 14.03 8.01
C ASP A 32 18.64 13.42 9.42
N GLN A 33 17.81 13.79 10.38
CA GLN A 33 17.87 13.26 11.75
C GLN A 33 16.77 12.24 12.04
N LEU A 34 15.98 11.88 11.05
CA LEU A 34 14.88 10.95 11.23
C LEU A 34 15.35 9.50 11.21
N PRO A 35 14.62 8.59 11.88
CA PRO A 35 14.92 7.16 11.76
C PRO A 35 14.85 6.69 10.30
N PRO A 36 15.53 5.58 9.96
CA PRO A 36 15.46 5.04 8.60
C PRO A 36 14.02 4.76 8.17
N ARG A 37 13.72 5.06 6.91
CA ARG A 37 12.43 4.77 6.28
C ARG A 37 11.24 5.46 6.96
N THR A 38 11.48 6.64 7.55
CA THR A 38 10.39 7.45 8.07
C THR A 38 9.47 7.87 6.92
N VAL A 39 8.17 7.75 7.15
CA VAL A 39 7.16 8.07 6.15
C VAL A 39 7.10 9.58 5.95
N LEU A 40 7.16 10.02 4.71
CA LEU A 40 7.12 11.44 4.35
C LEU A 40 5.80 11.87 3.72
N ASP A 41 4.96 10.92 3.31
CA ASP A 41 3.71 11.17 2.60
C ASP A 41 2.57 10.48 3.32
N MET A 42 1.51 11.23 3.64
CA MET A 42 0.32 10.69 4.30
C MET A 42 -0.34 9.57 3.50
N ASN A 43 -0.21 9.58 2.17
CA ASN A 43 -0.78 8.52 1.33
C ASN A 43 -0.14 7.15 1.59
N GLN A 44 1.10 7.13 2.07
CA GLN A 44 1.79 5.87 2.36
C GLN A 44 1.24 5.15 3.59
N VAL A 45 0.51 5.86 4.46
CA VAL A 45 -0.04 5.29 5.69
C VAL A 45 -1.54 5.13 5.67
N GLN A 46 -2.20 5.56 4.60
CA GLN A 46 -3.66 5.48 4.51
C GLN A 46 -4.10 4.02 4.61
N ASP A 47 -4.96 3.75 5.59
CA ASP A 47 -5.52 2.42 5.86
C ASP A 47 -4.47 1.34 6.21
N ALA A 48 -3.22 1.72 6.44
CA ALA A 48 -2.21 0.78 6.89
C ALA A 48 -2.51 0.29 8.31
N VAL A 49 -2.03 -0.91 8.63
CA VAL A 49 -2.21 -1.52 9.96
C VAL A 49 -0.90 -1.41 10.71
N SER A 50 -0.96 -0.93 11.96
CA SER A 50 0.23 -0.83 12.79
C SER A 50 0.66 -2.19 13.30
N LEU A 51 1.95 -2.49 13.18
CA LEU A 51 2.54 -3.74 13.66
C LEU A 51 3.00 -3.63 15.11
N ARG A 52 2.88 -2.44 15.71
CA ARG A 52 3.30 -2.18 17.08
C ARG A 52 2.49 -1.03 17.67
N ASP A 53 2.57 -0.85 18.98
CA ASP A 53 1.94 0.30 19.63
C ASP A 53 2.70 1.57 19.24
N LEU A 54 1.94 2.61 18.90
CA LEU A 54 2.49 3.93 18.57
C LEU A 54 2.07 4.94 19.62
N VAL A 55 2.96 5.86 19.96
CA VAL A 55 2.70 6.94 20.91
C VAL A 55 2.66 8.29 20.20
N PRO A 56 1.89 9.27 20.70
CA PRO A 56 1.81 10.58 20.06
C PRO A 56 3.19 11.22 19.90
N GLY A 57 3.44 11.82 18.75
CA GLY A 57 4.72 12.48 18.43
C GLY A 57 5.78 11.55 17.88
N GLN A 58 5.54 10.25 17.85
CA GLN A 58 6.51 9.29 17.33
C GLN A 58 6.54 9.33 15.81
N PRO A 59 7.72 9.50 15.18
CA PRO A 59 7.82 9.35 13.73
C PRO A 59 7.41 7.94 13.30
N ILE A 60 6.67 7.86 12.20
CA ILE A 60 6.18 6.58 11.69
C ILE A 60 7.15 6.09 10.63
N GLN A 61 7.68 4.88 10.82
CA GLN A 61 8.56 4.21 9.88
C GLN A 61 7.78 3.15 9.10
N LEU A 62 8.12 2.97 7.83
CA LEU A 62 7.46 1.95 6.99
C LEU A 62 7.57 0.55 7.60
N SER A 63 8.66 0.25 8.30
CA SER A 63 8.85 -1.04 8.96
C SER A 63 7.85 -1.31 10.09
N MET A 64 7.18 -0.27 10.59
CA MET A 64 6.16 -0.38 11.63
C MET A 64 4.78 -0.68 11.11
N LEU A 65 4.60 -0.73 9.78
CA LEU A 65 3.30 -0.81 9.14
C LEU A 65 3.20 -2.01 8.22
N ARG A 66 2.01 -2.60 8.18
CA ARG A 66 1.59 -3.51 7.12
C ARG A 66 0.60 -2.75 6.25
N GLN A 67 0.86 -2.70 4.95
CA GLN A 67 -0.05 -2.01 4.05
C GLN A 67 -1.40 -2.75 3.98
N ALA A 68 -2.47 -1.97 3.87
CA ALA A 68 -3.80 -2.54 3.73
C ALA A 68 -3.90 -3.32 2.42
N TRP A 69 -4.60 -4.47 2.48
CA TRP A 69 -4.87 -5.24 1.27
C TRP A 69 -5.81 -4.47 0.37
N ARG A 70 -5.41 -4.26 -0.89
CA ARG A 70 -6.29 -3.68 -1.89
C ARG A 70 -7.13 -4.74 -2.56
N ILE A 71 -6.57 -5.95 -2.71
CA ILE A 71 -7.29 -7.12 -3.18
C ILE A 71 -7.00 -8.29 -2.24
N LYS A 72 -7.92 -9.24 -2.21
CA LYS A 72 -7.79 -10.45 -1.38
C LYS A 72 -7.97 -11.69 -2.24
N ALA A 73 -7.33 -12.77 -1.81
CA ALA A 73 -7.46 -14.08 -2.47
C ALA A 73 -8.93 -14.45 -2.60
N GLY A 74 -9.31 -14.91 -3.79
CA GLY A 74 -10.70 -15.26 -4.11
C GLY A 74 -11.54 -14.13 -4.66
N GLN A 75 -11.04 -12.90 -4.62
CA GLN A 75 -11.75 -11.74 -5.14
C GLN A 75 -11.67 -11.71 -6.67
N ARG A 76 -12.79 -11.33 -7.30
CA ARG A 76 -12.82 -11.11 -8.76
C ARG A 76 -12.13 -9.78 -9.05
N VAL A 77 -11.22 -9.77 -10.01
CA VAL A 77 -10.43 -8.61 -10.38
C VAL A 77 -10.40 -8.44 -11.89
N LEU A 78 -10.18 -7.20 -12.33
CA LEU A 78 -9.97 -6.89 -13.74
C LEU A 78 -8.48 -6.90 -14.03
N VAL A 79 -8.06 -7.66 -15.04
CA VAL A 79 -6.69 -7.71 -15.49
C VAL A 79 -6.58 -6.87 -16.75
N ILE A 80 -5.66 -5.91 -16.74
CA ILE A 80 -5.42 -5.00 -17.85
C ILE A 80 -4.03 -5.29 -18.39
N ALA A 81 -3.95 -5.85 -19.59
CA ALA A 81 -2.68 -6.13 -20.27
C ALA A 81 -2.43 -5.04 -21.30
N ASN A 82 -1.31 -4.34 -21.16
CA ASN A 82 -0.89 -3.30 -22.09
C ASN A 82 0.25 -3.83 -22.93
N GLY A 83 0.05 -3.86 -24.22
CA GLY A 83 1.09 -4.18 -25.19
C GLY A 83 1.37 -3.00 -26.08
N ASP A 84 2.29 -3.18 -27.03
CA ASP A 84 2.66 -2.14 -27.98
C ASP A 84 1.51 -1.95 -28.97
N GLY A 85 0.81 -0.82 -28.83
CA GLY A 85 -0.29 -0.47 -29.72
C GLY A 85 -1.62 -1.14 -29.40
N PHE A 86 -1.73 -1.87 -28.28
CA PHE A 86 -3.01 -2.48 -27.89
C PHE A 86 -3.18 -2.59 -26.38
N ARG A 87 -4.42 -2.76 -25.97
CA ARG A 87 -4.79 -2.96 -24.56
C ARG A 87 -5.90 -3.99 -24.49
N VAL A 88 -5.74 -4.98 -23.61
CA VAL A 88 -6.71 -6.05 -23.42
C VAL A 88 -7.15 -6.07 -21.97
N ASN A 89 -8.47 -6.16 -21.76
CA ASN A 89 -9.06 -6.28 -20.44
C ASN A 89 -9.71 -7.67 -20.32
N ALA A 90 -9.50 -8.32 -19.17
CA ALA A 90 -10.10 -9.61 -18.90
C ALA A 90 -10.33 -9.75 -17.40
N GLU A 91 -11.33 -10.55 -17.01
CA GLU A 91 -11.59 -10.83 -15.62
C GLU A 91 -10.87 -12.10 -15.17
N GLY A 92 -10.51 -12.12 -13.89
CA GLY A 92 -9.93 -13.28 -13.26
C GLY A 92 -10.20 -13.25 -11.76
N LYS A 93 -9.66 -14.24 -11.07
CA LYS A 93 -9.80 -14.36 -9.62
C LYS A 93 -8.43 -14.26 -8.98
N ALA A 94 -8.28 -13.35 -8.01
CA ALA A 94 -7.01 -13.18 -7.30
C ALA A 94 -6.68 -14.46 -6.51
N LEU A 95 -5.42 -14.88 -6.55
CA LEU A 95 -4.95 -16.07 -5.85
C LEU A 95 -4.24 -15.73 -4.54
N ASN A 96 -3.90 -14.45 -4.33
CA ASN A 96 -3.24 -14.01 -3.11
C ASN A 96 -3.73 -12.61 -2.74
N ASN A 97 -3.51 -12.25 -1.48
CA ASN A 97 -3.75 -10.88 -1.02
C ASN A 97 -2.62 -9.99 -1.51
N ALA A 98 -2.94 -8.77 -1.89
CA ALA A 98 -1.92 -7.81 -2.31
C ALA A 98 -2.38 -6.38 -2.04
N ALA A 99 -1.45 -5.52 -1.66
CA ALA A 99 -1.66 -4.09 -1.56
C ALA A 99 -1.29 -3.42 -2.89
N VAL A 100 -1.61 -2.12 -2.99
CA VAL A 100 -1.25 -1.33 -4.17
C VAL A 100 0.26 -1.40 -4.42
N ALA A 101 0.65 -1.53 -5.68
CA ALA A 101 2.03 -1.67 -6.16
C ALA A 101 2.68 -3.02 -5.85
N GLN A 102 1.97 -3.94 -5.22
CA GLN A 102 2.46 -5.31 -4.99
C GLN A 102 2.02 -6.23 -6.12
N ASN A 103 2.75 -7.33 -6.27
CA ASN A 103 2.42 -8.36 -7.26
C ASN A 103 1.23 -9.20 -6.78
N ALA A 104 0.35 -9.51 -7.73
CA ALA A 104 -0.76 -10.43 -7.49
C ALA A 104 -0.77 -11.48 -8.59
N ARG A 105 -1.09 -12.71 -8.22
CA ARG A 105 -1.35 -13.78 -9.17
C ARG A 105 -2.85 -13.88 -9.36
N VAL A 106 -3.26 -14.10 -10.59
CA VAL A 106 -4.67 -14.15 -10.98
C VAL A 106 -4.90 -15.36 -11.85
N ARG A 107 -5.95 -16.13 -11.54
CA ARG A 107 -6.40 -17.23 -12.39
C ARG A 107 -7.47 -16.69 -13.32
N MET A 108 -7.18 -16.75 -14.61
CA MET A 108 -8.13 -16.33 -15.64
C MET A 108 -9.21 -17.38 -15.85
N ILE A 109 -10.28 -17.02 -16.56
CA ILE A 109 -11.37 -17.92 -16.88
C ILE A 109 -10.87 -19.16 -17.62
N SER A 110 -9.84 -18.99 -18.46
CA SER A 110 -9.21 -20.09 -19.18
C SER A 110 -8.48 -21.10 -18.29
N GLY A 111 -8.28 -20.76 -17.01
CA GLY A 111 -7.45 -21.54 -16.09
C GLY A 111 -5.99 -21.11 -16.07
N GLN A 112 -5.57 -20.26 -16.98
CA GLN A 112 -4.20 -19.75 -17.03
C GLN A 112 -3.96 -18.81 -15.84
N VAL A 113 -2.79 -18.91 -15.20
CA VAL A 113 -2.38 -18.03 -14.12
C VAL A 113 -1.44 -16.97 -14.67
N VAL A 114 -1.74 -15.71 -14.39
CA VAL A 114 -0.91 -14.58 -14.78
C VAL A 114 -0.52 -13.79 -13.54
N SER A 115 0.55 -13.00 -13.65
CA SER A 115 1.02 -12.12 -12.56
C SER A 115 1.05 -10.70 -13.05
N GLY A 116 0.66 -9.78 -12.18
CA GLY A 116 0.69 -8.36 -12.47
C GLY A 116 0.78 -7.55 -11.20
N VAL A 117 0.74 -6.23 -11.35
CA VAL A 117 0.88 -5.28 -10.25
C VAL A 117 -0.49 -4.66 -9.96
N VAL A 118 -0.84 -4.59 -8.68
CA VAL A 118 -2.10 -3.99 -8.24
C VAL A 118 -2.01 -2.47 -8.37
N ASP A 119 -2.98 -1.86 -9.03
CA ASP A 119 -3.07 -0.41 -9.13
C ASP A 119 -3.99 0.16 -8.02
N SER A 120 -4.14 1.48 -8.00
CA SER A 120 -4.94 2.16 -6.97
C SER A 120 -6.43 1.82 -7.05
N ASP A 121 -6.91 1.37 -8.20
CA ASP A 121 -8.32 1.01 -8.40
C ASP A 121 -8.59 -0.47 -8.09
N GLY A 122 -7.56 -1.23 -7.73
CA GLY A 122 -7.68 -2.66 -7.48
C GLY A 122 -7.64 -3.51 -8.74
N ASN A 123 -7.21 -2.94 -9.85
CA ASN A 123 -7.00 -3.67 -11.09
C ASN A 123 -5.59 -4.24 -11.13
N ILE A 124 -5.39 -5.26 -11.94
CA ILE A 124 -4.08 -5.92 -12.10
C ILE A 124 -3.51 -5.49 -13.44
N LEU A 125 -2.35 -4.83 -13.40
CA LEU A 125 -1.68 -4.33 -14.59
C LEU A 125 -0.57 -5.27 -15.02
N ILE A 126 -0.58 -5.64 -16.29
CA ILE A 126 0.45 -6.46 -16.92
C ILE A 126 0.99 -5.68 -18.11
N ASN A 127 2.29 -5.44 -18.11
CA ASN A 127 2.96 -4.82 -19.25
C ASN A 127 3.62 -5.91 -20.10
N LEU A 128 3.22 -5.97 -21.35
CA LEU A 128 3.74 -6.96 -22.29
C LEU A 128 4.90 -6.41 -23.10
#